data_be99f4374d51271ec085d7ab95f4b1c0
#
_entry.id   be99f4374d51271ec085d7ab95f4b1c0
#
_cell.length_a   1.000
_cell.length_b   1.000
_cell.length_c   1.000
_cell.angle_alpha   90.00
_cell.angle_beta   90.00
_cell.angle_gamma   90.00
#
_symmetry.space_group_name_H-M   'P 1'
#
loop_
_entity.id
_entity.type
_entity.pdbx_description
1 polymer ?
#
loop_
_entity_poly.entity_id
_entity_poly.type
_entity_poly.pdbx_seq_one_letter_code
_entity_poly.pdbx_strand_id
1 'polypeptide(L)'
;MYKYILLDLDGTLTDSKEGIFNCLRYAFEKMGKPVPPESTLLRFIGPPLQDSFLEFCGFTREEAERGVELFRERYAPIGKFENAAAPGMPELCRRLKERGYVLALASSKPEPMCIPICERFGYTPSLAVIAGSPPTGEDWDKADVIREALRRLGLGESDRPRVLMVGDRKFDVLGAKECGVDCAGVEFFGYAAPGELRDHGAVTVARTAEELEAFILTH
;
A
#
# COMPACT_ATOMS: atom_id res chain seq x y z
N MET A 1 1.83 -19.83 13.66
CA MET A 1 2.77 -18.73 13.96
C MET A 1 3.34 -18.21 12.66
N TYR A 2 3.17 -16.94 12.39
CA TYR A 2 3.69 -16.28 11.19
C TYR A 2 5.23 -16.22 11.22
N LYS A 3 5.82 -16.18 10.04
CA LYS A 3 7.26 -16.05 9.82
C LYS A 3 7.58 -14.97 8.79
N TYR A 4 6.70 -14.81 7.82
CA TYR A 4 6.84 -13.89 6.69
C TYR A 4 5.77 -12.82 6.80
N ILE A 5 6.18 -11.55 6.79
CA ILE A 5 5.28 -10.40 6.91
C ILE A 5 5.39 -9.59 5.64
N LEU A 6 4.33 -9.58 4.85
CA LEU A 6 4.19 -8.71 3.69
C LEU A 6 3.54 -7.40 4.13
N LEU A 7 4.07 -6.28 3.72
CA LEU A 7 3.65 -4.95 4.15
C LEU A 7 3.23 -4.12 2.93
N ASP A 8 2.07 -3.50 2.97
CA ASP A 8 1.76 -2.43 2.01
C ASP A 8 2.55 -1.15 2.36
N LEU A 9 2.55 -0.18 1.46
CA LEU A 9 3.26 1.09 1.60
C LEU A 9 2.34 2.23 2.05
N ASP A 10 1.47 2.66 1.15
CA ASP A 10 0.61 3.83 1.36
C ASP A 10 -0.52 3.50 2.35
N GLY A 11 -0.60 4.23 3.47
CA GLY A 11 -1.56 3.96 4.54
C GLY A 11 -1.12 2.92 5.58
N THR A 12 -0.02 2.20 5.32
CA THR A 12 0.51 1.14 6.19
C THR A 12 1.91 1.48 6.71
N LEU A 13 2.91 1.56 5.85
CA LEU A 13 4.26 1.99 6.23
C LEU A 13 4.39 3.51 6.23
N THR A 14 3.60 4.21 5.42
CA THR A 14 3.69 5.66 5.25
C THR A 14 2.33 6.34 5.16
N ASP A 15 2.24 7.59 5.65
CA ASP A 15 1.16 8.53 5.38
C ASP A 15 1.47 9.32 4.10
N SER A 16 0.95 8.86 2.98
CA SER A 16 1.17 9.48 1.67
C SER A 16 0.09 10.49 1.26
N LYS A 17 -0.84 10.79 2.15
CA LYS A 17 -2.02 11.64 1.88
C LYS A 17 -1.64 12.98 1.27
N GLU A 18 -0.68 13.69 1.86
CA GLU A 18 -0.29 15.02 1.41
C GLU A 18 0.22 15.01 -0.03
N GLY A 19 1.15 14.12 -0.33
CA GLY A 19 1.74 14.00 -1.65
C GLY A 19 0.74 13.61 -2.73
N ILE A 20 -0.12 12.63 -2.42
CA ILE A 20 -1.18 12.20 -3.34
C ILE A 20 -2.16 13.35 -3.59
N PHE A 21 -2.64 14.04 -2.54
CA PHE A 21 -3.57 15.15 -2.68
C PHE A 21 -3.00 16.31 -3.49
N ASN A 22 -1.76 16.69 -3.23
CA ASN A 22 -1.10 17.76 -3.98
C ASN A 22 -0.93 17.39 -5.46
N CYS A 23 -0.63 16.13 -5.77
CA CYS A 23 -0.52 15.67 -7.15
C CYS A 23 -1.89 15.57 -7.84
N LEU A 24 -2.94 15.16 -7.15
CA LEU A 24 -4.29 15.18 -7.67
C LEU A 24 -4.74 16.63 -7.96
N ARG A 25 -4.58 17.55 -7.00
CA ARG A 25 -4.90 18.98 -7.21
C ARG A 25 -4.19 19.53 -8.44
N TYR A 26 -2.89 19.27 -8.56
CA TYR A 26 -2.10 19.64 -9.75
C TYR A 26 -2.69 19.08 -11.04
N ALA A 27 -3.05 17.79 -11.07
CA ALA A 27 -3.63 17.15 -12.26
C ALA A 27 -4.97 17.80 -12.64
N PHE A 28 -5.90 17.98 -11.68
CA PHE A 28 -7.20 18.62 -11.91
C PHE A 28 -7.05 20.06 -12.44
N GLU A 29 -6.17 20.86 -11.83
CA GLU A 29 -5.90 22.24 -12.26
C GLU A 29 -5.34 22.30 -13.68
N LYS A 30 -4.38 21.44 -14.02
CA LYS A 30 -3.83 21.36 -15.39
C LYS A 30 -4.82 20.89 -16.44
N MET A 31 -5.81 20.10 -16.06
CA MET A 31 -6.91 19.66 -16.91
C MET A 31 -8.02 20.71 -17.02
N GLY A 32 -7.96 21.82 -16.26
CA GLY A 32 -9.04 22.79 -16.19
C GLY A 32 -10.32 22.24 -15.55
N LYS A 33 -10.21 21.22 -14.71
CA LYS A 33 -11.32 20.57 -14.00
C LYS A 33 -11.37 21.05 -12.54
N PRO A 34 -12.57 21.11 -11.94
CA PRO A 34 -12.69 21.44 -10.52
C PRO A 34 -12.07 20.34 -9.66
N VAL A 35 -11.31 20.72 -8.63
CA VAL A 35 -10.75 19.78 -7.66
C VAL A 35 -11.89 19.20 -6.82
N PRO A 36 -12.01 17.86 -6.72
CA PRO A 36 -13.03 17.23 -5.88
C PRO A 36 -12.80 17.51 -4.38
N PRO A 37 -13.85 17.35 -3.55
CA PRO A 37 -13.71 17.47 -2.10
C PRO A 37 -12.76 16.40 -1.54
N GLU A 38 -12.20 16.66 -0.37
CA GLU A 38 -11.22 15.76 0.27
C GLU A 38 -11.73 14.33 0.49
N SER A 39 -13.03 14.19 0.76
CA SER A 39 -13.67 12.87 0.89
C SER A 39 -13.58 12.02 -0.39
N THR A 40 -13.57 12.66 -1.56
CA THR A 40 -13.34 12.00 -2.84
C THR A 40 -11.85 11.74 -3.06
N LEU A 41 -10.98 12.72 -2.73
CA LEU A 41 -9.52 12.56 -2.88
C LEU A 41 -8.98 11.42 -2.01
N LEU A 42 -9.54 11.19 -0.81
CA LEU A 42 -9.17 10.07 0.06
C LEU A 42 -9.37 8.70 -0.62
N ARG A 43 -10.37 8.57 -1.47
CA ARG A 43 -10.66 7.32 -2.19
C ARG A 43 -9.58 6.96 -3.21
N PHE A 44 -8.73 7.92 -3.62
CA PHE A 44 -7.60 7.68 -4.52
C PHE A 44 -6.41 7.01 -3.84
N ILE A 45 -6.39 6.94 -2.50
CA ILE A 45 -5.31 6.28 -1.76
C ILE A 45 -5.61 4.77 -1.74
N GLY A 46 -4.74 3.99 -2.36
CA GLY A 46 -4.81 2.52 -2.44
C GLY A 46 -5.16 1.97 -3.82
N PRO A 47 -6.29 2.34 -4.46
CA PRO A 47 -6.63 1.81 -5.77
C PRO A 47 -5.75 2.35 -6.90
N PRO A 48 -5.72 1.67 -8.08
CA PRO A 48 -5.09 2.21 -9.27
C PRO A 48 -5.67 3.57 -9.67
N LEU A 49 -4.77 4.51 -10.01
CA LEU A 49 -5.19 5.90 -10.30
C LEU A 49 -6.17 6.01 -11.47
N GLN A 50 -5.97 5.21 -12.51
CA GLN A 50 -6.83 5.25 -13.70
C GLN A 50 -8.26 4.86 -13.34
N ASP A 51 -8.45 3.77 -12.59
CA ASP A 51 -9.76 3.33 -12.12
C ASP A 51 -10.40 4.37 -11.21
N SER A 52 -9.60 5.00 -10.36
CA SER A 52 -10.07 6.05 -9.47
C SER A 52 -10.61 7.27 -10.22
N PHE A 53 -9.94 7.72 -11.29
CA PHE A 53 -10.45 8.81 -12.14
C PHE A 53 -11.74 8.42 -12.86
N LEU A 54 -11.82 7.19 -13.38
CA LEU A 54 -13.04 6.69 -14.03
C LEU A 54 -14.21 6.60 -13.06
N GLU A 55 -14.01 5.92 -11.91
CA GLU A 55 -15.07 5.62 -10.96
C GLU A 55 -15.52 6.83 -10.14
N PHE A 56 -14.56 7.65 -9.64
CA PHE A 56 -14.86 8.69 -8.66
C PHE A 56 -15.12 10.04 -9.27
N CYS A 57 -14.62 10.27 -10.50
CA CYS A 57 -14.77 11.55 -11.21
C CYS A 57 -15.61 11.45 -12.47
N GLY A 58 -15.99 10.24 -12.90
CA GLY A 58 -16.77 10.03 -14.13
C GLY A 58 -16.01 10.46 -15.39
N PHE A 59 -14.69 10.41 -15.39
CA PHE A 59 -13.86 10.76 -16.52
C PHE A 59 -13.99 9.73 -17.65
N THR A 60 -13.81 10.19 -18.89
CA THR A 60 -13.58 9.28 -20.00
C THR A 60 -12.22 8.60 -19.83
N ARG A 61 -11.97 7.52 -20.58
CA ARG A 61 -10.69 6.82 -20.55
C ARG A 61 -9.53 7.75 -20.91
N GLU A 62 -9.69 8.58 -21.94
CA GLU A 62 -8.68 9.54 -22.37
C GLU A 62 -8.40 10.61 -21.27
N GLU A 63 -9.45 11.13 -20.62
CA GLU A 63 -9.29 12.04 -19.49
C GLU A 63 -8.61 11.39 -18.29
N ALA A 64 -8.92 10.13 -17.99
CA ALA A 64 -8.27 9.38 -16.92
C ALA A 64 -6.79 9.14 -17.20
N GLU A 65 -6.43 8.73 -18.41
CA GLU A 65 -5.04 8.58 -18.87
C GLU A 65 -4.28 9.90 -18.73
N ARG A 66 -4.87 11.01 -19.17
CA ARG A 66 -4.29 12.35 -19.03
C ARG A 66 -4.13 12.76 -17.56
N GLY A 67 -5.09 12.44 -16.71
CA GLY A 67 -5.03 12.68 -15.27
C GLY A 67 -3.87 11.92 -14.61
N VAL A 68 -3.67 10.65 -15.00
CA VAL A 68 -2.56 9.81 -14.52
C VAL A 68 -1.20 10.37 -14.96
N GLU A 69 -1.07 10.83 -16.22
CA GLU A 69 0.17 11.46 -16.71
C GLU A 69 0.54 12.68 -15.88
N LEU A 70 -0.41 13.60 -15.69
CA LEU A 70 -0.19 14.84 -14.94
C LEU A 70 0.08 14.57 -13.45
N PHE A 71 -0.61 13.59 -12.87
CA PHE A 71 -0.29 13.14 -11.52
C PHE A 71 1.17 12.67 -11.43
N ARG A 72 1.60 11.80 -12.33
CA ARG A 72 2.95 11.24 -12.36
C ARG A 72 4.02 12.31 -12.61
N GLU A 73 3.72 13.32 -13.44
CA GLU A 73 4.61 14.45 -13.72
C GLU A 73 5.07 15.16 -12.43
N ARG A 74 4.14 15.36 -11.47
CA ARG A 74 4.44 15.96 -10.18
C ARG A 74 4.90 14.94 -9.14
N TYR A 75 4.29 13.74 -9.16
CA TYR A 75 4.54 12.73 -8.13
C TYR A 75 5.98 12.21 -8.16
N ALA A 76 6.51 11.94 -9.34
CA ALA A 76 7.85 11.36 -9.48
C ALA A 76 8.97 12.24 -8.90
N PRO A 77 9.04 13.57 -9.17
CA PRO A 77 10.09 14.42 -8.60
C PRO A 77 9.79 14.90 -7.16
N ILE A 78 8.53 15.13 -6.79
CA ILE A 78 8.16 15.87 -5.57
C ILE A 78 7.21 15.04 -4.70
N GLY A 79 6.04 14.67 -5.22
CA GLY A 79 4.93 14.16 -4.43
C GLY A 79 5.25 12.90 -3.62
N LYS A 80 6.08 11.99 -4.16
CA LYS A 80 6.51 10.80 -3.44
C LYS A 80 7.29 11.10 -2.14
N PHE A 81 7.83 12.31 -2.01
CA PHE A 81 8.56 12.77 -0.83
C PHE A 81 7.74 13.68 0.08
N GLU A 82 6.56 14.13 -0.33
CA GLU A 82 5.53 14.75 0.52
C GLU A 82 4.78 13.63 1.25
N ASN A 83 5.49 12.96 2.16
CA ASN A 83 5.10 11.70 2.78
C ASN A 83 5.76 11.61 4.15
N ALA A 84 5.19 10.86 5.08
CA ALA A 84 5.72 10.64 6.42
C ALA A 84 5.74 9.14 6.75
N ALA A 85 6.72 8.69 7.53
CA ALA A 85 6.68 7.33 8.05
C ALA A 85 5.51 7.16 9.02
N ALA A 86 4.85 6.01 8.98
CA ALA A 86 3.83 5.69 9.97
C ALA A 86 4.47 5.57 11.37
N PRO A 87 3.85 6.19 12.40
CA PRO A 87 4.41 6.20 13.76
C PRO A 87 4.73 4.78 14.25
N GLY A 88 5.95 4.57 14.72
CA GLY A 88 6.43 3.30 15.27
C GLY A 88 6.75 2.21 14.26
N MET A 89 6.36 2.35 12.98
CA MET A 89 6.56 1.31 11.97
C MET A 89 8.04 1.07 11.59
N PRO A 90 8.92 2.09 11.45
CA PRO A 90 10.33 1.83 11.18
C PRO A 90 10.99 0.98 12.29
N GLU A 91 10.71 1.31 13.55
CA GLU A 91 11.21 0.59 14.72
C GLU A 91 10.60 -0.81 14.82
N LEU A 92 9.31 -0.98 14.51
CA LEU A 92 8.65 -2.28 14.47
C LEU A 92 9.30 -3.19 13.42
N CYS A 93 9.50 -2.70 12.20
CA CYS A 93 10.16 -3.47 11.14
C CYS A 93 11.56 -3.94 11.55
N ARG A 94 12.34 -3.05 12.19
CA ARG A 94 13.66 -3.40 12.70
C ARG A 94 13.59 -4.50 13.78
N ARG A 95 12.71 -4.35 14.79
CA ARG A 95 12.53 -5.34 15.87
C ARG A 95 12.06 -6.69 15.34
N LEU A 96 11.12 -6.72 14.40
CA LEU A 96 10.66 -7.97 13.80
C LEU A 96 11.79 -8.67 13.05
N LYS A 97 12.60 -7.94 12.27
CA LYS A 97 13.78 -8.50 11.61
C LYS A 97 14.77 -9.09 12.61
N GLU A 98 15.10 -8.37 13.68
CA GLU A 98 16.01 -8.83 14.74
C GLU A 98 15.50 -10.10 15.44
N ARG A 99 14.19 -10.27 15.53
CA ARG A 99 13.54 -11.51 16.03
C ARG A 99 13.48 -12.62 14.99
N GLY A 100 14.01 -12.38 13.79
CA GLY A 100 14.13 -13.37 12.74
C GLY A 100 12.94 -13.48 11.82
N TYR A 101 11.94 -12.56 11.88
CA TYR A 101 10.91 -12.46 10.85
C TYR A 101 11.52 -12.02 9.52
N VAL A 102 10.93 -12.48 8.42
CA VAL A 102 11.29 -12.06 7.07
C VAL A 102 10.23 -11.06 6.59
N LEU A 103 10.65 -9.82 6.36
CA LEU A 103 9.74 -8.76 5.93
C LEU A 103 9.90 -8.50 4.43
N ALA A 104 8.80 -8.22 3.76
CA ALA A 104 8.81 -7.78 2.36
C ALA A 104 7.75 -6.70 2.13
N LEU A 105 8.03 -5.78 1.22
CA LEU A 105 7.01 -4.88 0.68
C LEU A 105 6.19 -5.62 -0.37
N ALA A 106 4.87 -5.40 -0.38
CA ALA A 106 3.94 -5.84 -1.42
C ALA A 106 2.92 -4.71 -1.67
N SER A 107 3.22 -3.80 -2.60
CA SER A 107 2.42 -2.61 -2.86
C SER A 107 1.97 -2.50 -4.30
N SER A 108 0.72 -2.08 -4.54
CA SER A 108 0.20 -1.77 -5.88
C SER A 108 0.85 -0.54 -6.52
N LYS A 109 1.63 0.21 -5.73
CA LYS A 109 2.44 1.32 -6.26
C LYS A 109 3.56 0.78 -7.17
N PRO A 110 3.90 1.47 -8.28
CA PRO A 110 5.03 1.08 -9.13
C PRO A 110 6.34 0.94 -8.35
N GLU A 111 7.02 -0.17 -8.51
CA GLU A 111 8.24 -0.52 -7.74
C GLU A 111 9.32 0.57 -7.77
N PRO A 112 9.62 1.26 -8.90
CA PRO A 112 10.58 2.36 -8.92
C PRO A 112 10.19 3.56 -8.03
N MET A 113 8.90 3.66 -7.64
CA MET A 113 8.44 4.67 -6.70
C MET A 113 8.52 4.19 -5.24
N CYS A 114 8.41 2.87 -5.00
CA CYS A 114 8.51 2.28 -3.67
C CYS A 114 9.94 2.38 -3.10
N ILE A 115 10.94 2.07 -3.91
CA ILE A 115 12.35 1.99 -3.48
C ILE A 115 12.82 3.27 -2.79
N PRO A 116 12.74 4.48 -3.41
CA PRO A 116 13.23 5.70 -2.78
C PRO A 116 12.43 6.12 -1.53
N ILE A 117 11.17 5.71 -1.41
CA ILE A 117 10.36 5.94 -0.22
C ILE A 117 10.85 5.04 0.92
N CYS A 118 11.07 3.75 0.65
CA CYS A 118 11.61 2.81 1.62
C CYS A 118 13.01 3.21 2.10
N GLU A 119 13.87 3.71 1.21
CA GLU A 119 15.19 4.23 1.55
C GLU A 119 15.10 5.46 2.46
N ARG A 120 14.25 6.44 2.09
CA ARG A 120 14.09 7.69 2.84
C ARG A 120 13.66 7.46 4.28
N PHE A 121 12.76 6.50 4.52
CA PHE A 121 12.21 6.22 5.84
C PHE A 121 12.91 5.07 6.57
N GLY A 122 14.02 4.55 6.03
CA GLY A 122 14.85 3.55 6.69
C GLY A 122 14.25 2.14 6.73
N TYR A 123 13.30 1.82 5.84
CA TYR A 123 12.71 0.48 5.74
C TYR A 123 13.61 -0.53 5.02
N THR A 124 14.38 -0.07 4.03
CA THR A 124 15.22 -0.92 3.16
C THR A 124 16.08 -1.93 3.92
N PRO A 125 16.77 -1.57 5.01
CA PRO A 125 17.57 -2.56 5.76
C PRO A 125 16.74 -3.67 6.40
N SER A 126 15.45 -3.46 6.62
CA SER A 126 14.55 -4.44 7.25
C SER A 126 13.85 -5.34 6.24
N LEU A 127 13.75 -4.94 4.98
CA LEU A 127 13.04 -5.64 3.94
C LEU A 127 13.96 -6.60 3.17
N ALA A 128 13.55 -7.86 3.04
CA ALA A 128 14.22 -8.85 2.18
C ALA A 128 13.87 -8.65 0.70
N VAL A 129 12.66 -8.17 0.42
CA VAL A 129 12.13 -7.92 -0.91
C VAL A 129 11.33 -6.62 -0.91
N ILE A 130 11.44 -5.85 -1.99
CA ILE A 130 10.54 -4.74 -2.31
C ILE A 130 9.82 -5.16 -3.60
N ALA A 131 8.55 -5.51 -3.51
CA ALA A 131 7.69 -5.83 -4.65
C ALA A 131 6.65 -4.74 -4.83
N GLY A 132 6.69 -4.09 -6.00
CA GLY A 132 5.70 -3.14 -6.47
C GLY A 132 5.13 -3.59 -7.80
N SER A 133 4.11 -2.88 -8.31
CA SER A 133 3.63 -3.13 -9.67
C SER A 133 4.72 -2.79 -10.70
N PRO A 134 4.72 -3.46 -11.87
CA PRO A 134 5.69 -3.16 -12.92
C PRO A 134 5.49 -1.73 -13.46
N PRO A 135 6.57 -1.06 -13.91
CA PRO A 135 6.47 0.28 -14.47
C PRO A 135 5.83 0.30 -15.88
N THR A 136 5.62 -0.85 -16.48
CA THR A 136 5.16 -1.05 -17.87
C THR A 136 3.68 -0.75 -18.09
N GLY A 137 2.93 -0.38 -17.05
CA GLY A 137 1.51 -0.07 -17.16
C GLY A 137 0.60 -1.29 -17.25
N GLU A 138 1.13 -2.50 -16.96
CA GLU A 138 0.29 -3.68 -16.73
C GLU A 138 -0.57 -3.46 -15.49
N ASP A 139 -1.86 -3.78 -15.61
CA ASP A 139 -2.84 -3.64 -14.52
C ASP A 139 -2.63 -4.78 -13.50
N TRP A 140 -1.65 -4.62 -12.63
CA TRP A 140 -1.46 -5.51 -11.49
C TRP A 140 -2.35 -5.09 -10.34
N ASP A 141 -3.12 -6.05 -9.84
CA ASP A 141 -3.87 -5.88 -8.61
C ASP A 141 -3.05 -6.21 -7.36
N LYS A 142 -3.66 -6.19 -6.19
CA LYS A 142 -2.97 -6.51 -4.94
C LYS A 142 -2.55 -7.99 -4.88
N ALA A 143 -3.31 -8.89 -5.46
CA ALA A 143 -2.96 -10.31 -5.47
C ALA A 143 -1.69 -10.56 -6.31
N ASP A 144 -1.54 -9.84 -7.42
CA ASP A 144 -0.36 -9.99 -8.30
C ASP A 144 0.93 -9.55 -7.57
N VAL A 145 0.91 -8.42 -6.87
CA VAL A 145 2.09 -7.98 -6.10
C VAL A 145 2.39 -8.88 -4.92
N ILE A 146 1.36 -9.45 -4.27
CA ILE A 146 1.55 -10.47 -3.22
C ILE A 146 2.18 -11.72 -3.81
N ARG A 147 1.70 -12.25 -4.94
CA ARG A 147 2.29 -13.40 -5.64
C ARG A 147 3.75 -13.14 -5.99
N GLU A 148 4.06 -11.95 -6.50
CA GLU A 148 5.42 -11.57 -6.86
C GLU A 148 6.33 -11.50 -5.61
N ALA A 149 5.86 -10.92 -4.50
CA ALA A 149 6.61 -10.91 -3.25
C ALA A 149 6.91 -12.34 -2.76
N LEU A 150 5.90 -13.23 -2.78
CA LEU A 150 6.05 -14.64 -2.41
C LEU A 150 7.05 -15.36 -3.33
N ARG A 151 6.94 -15.15 -4.64
CA ARG A 151 7.86 -15.72 -5.64
C ARG A 151 9.32 -15.28 -5.39
N ARG A 152 9.54 -13.99 -5.14
CA ARG A 152 10.88 -13.46 -4.85
C ARG A 152 11.45 -13.96 -3.52
N LEU A 153 10.58 -14.26 -2.55
CA LEU A 153 10.96 -14.89 -1.28
C LEU A 153 11.18 -16.41 -1.40
N GLY A 154 10.86 -17.02 -2.54
CA GLY A 154 10.96 -18.45 -2.77
C GLY A 154 9.91 -19.27 -2.01
N LEU A 155 8.73 -18.69 -1.70
CA LEU A 155 7.66 -19.31 -0.91
C LEU A 155 6.65 -20.02 -1.81
N GLY A 156 6.31 -21.25 -1.43
CA GLY A 156 5.28 -22.07 -2.09
C GLY A 156 3.95 -22.12 -1.31
N GLU A 157 3.04 -22.99 -1.75
CA GLU A 157 1.72 -23.17 -1.12
C GLU A 157 1.85 -23.62 0.32
N SER A 158 2.81 -24.48 0.65
CA SER A 158 3.04 -24.99 2.01
C SER A 158 3.47 -23.90 3.01
N ASP A 159 3.96 -22.77 2.52
CA ASP A 159 4.39 -21.64 3.36
C ASP A 159 3.26 -20.66 3.67
N ARG A 160 2.16 -20.69 2.90
CA ARG A 160 1.04 -19.74 3.01
C ARG A 160 0.51 -19.56 4.43
N PRO A 161 0.32 -20.63 5.26
CA PRO A 161 -0.15 -20.48 6.64
C PRO A 161 0.82 -19.73 7.56
N ARG A 162 2.04 -19.45 7.10
CA ARG A 162 3.07 -18.72 7.84
C ARG A 162 3.29 -17.30 7.32
N VAL A 163 2.47 -16.88 6.36
CA VAL A 163 2.54 -15.55 5.75
C VAL A 163 1.40 -14.69 6.27
N LEU A 164 1.71 -13.47 6.66
CA LEU A 164 0.74 -12.44 7.02
C LEU A 164 0.92 -11.24 6.09
N MET A 165 -0.13 -10.84 5.39
CA MET A 165 -0.22 -9.53 4.75
C MET A 165 -0.64 -8.49 5.78
N VAL A 166 -0.09 -7.29 5.70
CA VAL A 166 -0.49 -6.13 6.51
C VAL A 166 -0.83 -4.99 5.56
N GLY A 167 -2.04 -4.48 5.67
CA GLY A 167 -2.52 -3.40 4.80
C GLY A 167 -3.69 -2.63 5.41
N ASP A 168 -4.01 -1.48 4.82
CA ASP A 168 -5.00 -0.55 5.36
C ASP A 168 -6.31 -0.49 4.55
N ARG A 169 -6.40 -1.23 3.44
CA ARG A 169 -7.59 -1.22 2.57
C ARG A 169 -8.12 -2.63 2.31
N LYS A 170 -9.40 -2.69 1.93
CA LYS A 170 -10.05 -3.96 1.50
C LYS A 170 -9.28 -4.69 0.40
N PHE A 171 -8.54 -3.96 -0.44
CA PHE A 171 -7.74 -4.54 -1.53
C PHE A 171 -6.65 -5.46 -1.00
N ASP A 172 -6.01 -5.09 0.12
CA ASP A 172 -5.02 -5.93 0.81
C ASP A 172 -5.64 -7.22 1.32
N VAL A 173 -6.82 -7.09 1.95
CA VAL A 173 -7.55 -8.24 2.50
C VAL A 173 -8.00 -9.19 1.40
N LEU A 174 -8.56 -8.65 0.31
CA LEU A 174 -9.03 -9.45 -0.82
C LEU A 174 -7.86 -10.11 -1.57
N GLY A 175 -6.79 -9.37 -1.85
CA GLY A 175 -5.59 -9.91 -2.50
C GLY A 175 -4.90 -10.99 -1.66
N ALA A 176 -4.81 -10.79 -0.34
CA ALA A 176 -4.29 -11.80 0.58
C ALA A 176 -5.15 -13.07 0.55
N LYS A 177 -6.46 -12.94 0.63
CA LYS A 177 -7.41 -14.06 0.55
C LYS A 177 -7.27 -14.85 -0.75
N GLU A 178 -7.14 -14.16 -1.88
CA GLU A 178 -6.94 -14.80 -3.19
C GLU A 178 -5.61 -15.56 -3.25
N CYS A 179 -4.59 -15.05 -2.58
CA CYS A 179 -3.30 -15.72 -2.45
C CYS A 179 -3.25 -16.81 -1.38
N GLY A 180 -4.32 -17.04 -0.62
CA GLY A 180 -4.36 -18.04 0.46
C GLY A 180 -3.48 -17.67 1.66
N VAL A 181 -3.33 -16.37 1.96
CA VAL A 181 -2.61 -15.87 3.13
C VAL A 181 -3.53 -15.01 4.00
N ASP A 182 -3.23 -14.95 5.30
CA ASP A 182 -3.98 -14.09 6.22
C ASP A 182 -3.65 -12.61 6.01
N CYS A 183 -4.60 -11.72 6.36
CA CYS A 183 -4.39 -10.29 6.35
C CYS A 183 -4.72 -9.66 7.71
N ALA A 184 -3.75 -8.96 8.30
CA ALA A 184 -3.97 -8.02 9.38
C ALA A 184 -4.26 -6.64 8.81
N GLY A 185 -5.42 -6.09 9.13
CA GLY A 185 -5.77 -4.71 8.80
C GLY A 185 -5.07 -3.71 9.72
N VAL A 186 -4.78 -2.52 9.21
CA VAL A 186 -4.32 -1.39 10.03
C VAL A 186 -5.16 -0.14 9.78
N GLU A 187 -5.49 0.59 10.84
CA GLU A 187 -6.27 1.84 10.79
C GLU A 187 -5.44 3.01 11.36
N PHE A 188 -4.22 3.19 10.84
CA PHE A 188 -3.30 4.22 11.35
C PHE A 188 -3.72 5.64 10.94
N PHE A 189 -4.33 5.79 9.76
CA PHE A 189 -4.63 7.09 9.15
C PHE A 189 -6.11 7.26 8.78
N GLY A 190 -6.93 6.23 8.98
CA GLY A 190 -8.37 6.28 8.70
C GLY A 190 -8.71 6.35 7.21
N TYR A 191 -7.94 5.71 6.34
CA TYR A 191 -8.22 5.68 4.89
C TYR A 191 -9.31 4.66 4.54
N ALA A 192 -9.42 3.56 5.30
CA ALA A 192 -10.52 2.62 5.16
C ALA A 192 -11.85 3.22 5.67
N ALA A 193 -12.95 2.83 5.02
CA ALA A 193 -14.27 3.11 5.57
C ALA A 193 -14.49 2.33 6.89
N PRO A 194 -15.34 2.83 7.80
CA PRO A 194 -15.64 2.12 9.03
C PRO A 194 -16.08 0.67 8.76
N GLY A 195 -15.38 -0.29 9.36
CA GLY A 195 -15.65 -1.73 9.20
C GLY A 195 -15.06 -2.37 7.95
N GLU A 196 -14.55 -1.60 6.98
CA GLU A 196 -14.06 -2.09 5.68
C GLU A 196 -13.14 -3.32 5.81
N LEU A 197 -12.16 -3.26 6.68
CA LEU A 197 -11.17 -4.34 6.83
C LEU A 197 -11.80 -5.62 7.41
N ARG A 198 -12.61 -5.49 8.45
CA ARG A 198 -13.26 -6.64 9.11
C ARG A 198 -14.30 -7.29 8.22
N ASP A 199 -15.10 -6.50 7.53
CA ASP A 199 -16.17 -6.98 6.65
C ASP A 199 -15.62 -7.78 5.45
N HIS A 200 -14.36 -7.53 5.05
CA HIS A 200 -13.69 -8.28 3.99
C HIS A 200 -12.85 -9.47 4.51
N GLY A 201 -12.69 -9.63 5.82
CA GLY A 201 -12.09 -10.82 6.42
C GLY A 201 -10.67 -10.63 7.00
N ALA A 202 -10.28 -9.40 7.36
CA ALA A 202 -9.05 -9.19 8.11
C ALA A 202 -9.08 -9.96 9.45
N VAL A 203 -8.04 -10.74 9.72
CA VAL A 203 -7.92 -11.57 10.93
C VAL A 203 -7.80 -10.73 12.21
N THR A 204 -7.32 -9.52 12.09
CA THR A 204 -7.27 -8.49 13.12
C THR A 204 -7.28 -7.11 12.48
N VAL A 205 -7.54 -6.07 13.29
CA VAL A 205 -7.37 -4.67 12.88
C VAL A 205 -6.66 -3.94 13.99
N ALA A 206 -5.43 -3.49 13.72
CA ALA A 206 -4.59 -2.75 14.65
C ALA A 206 -4.66 -1.23 14.37
N ARG A 207 -4.64 -0.44 15.43
CA ARG A 207 -4.65 1.03 15.34
C ARG A 207 -3.31 1.67 15.65
N THR A 208 -2.38 0.88 16.17
CA THR A 208 -1.00 1.30 16.44
C THR A 208 -0.01 0.21 16.05
N ALA A 209 1.25 0.59 15.88
CA ALA A 209 2.32 -0.36 15.60
C ALA A 209 2.50 -1.37 16.75
N GLU A 210 2.25 -0.96 18.00
CA GLU A 210 2.33 -1.83 19.17
C GLU A 210 1.23 -2.90 19.18
N GLU A 211 0.00 -2.55 18.80
CA GLU A 211 -1.09 -3.52 18.65
C GLU A 211 -0.78 -4.53 17.54
N LEU A 212 -0.24 -4.07 16.41
CA LEU A 212 0.20 -4.94 15.32
C LEU A 212 1.33 -5.88 15.77
N GLU A 213 2.34 -5.36 16.49
CA GLU A 213 3.43 -6.17 17.03
C GLU A 213 2.90 -7.25 17.98
N ALA A 214 2.03 -6.87 18.91
CA ALA A 214 1.45 -7.80 19.87
C ALA A 214 0.71 -8.96 19.17
N PHE A 215 -0.04 -8.65 18.12
CA PHE A 215 -0.71 -9.66 17.32
C PHE A 215 0.28 -10.59 16.62
N ILE A 216 1.29 -10.05 15.93
CA ILE A 216 2.29 -10.83 15.18
C ILE A 216 3.06 -11.78 16.13
N LEU A 217 3.39 -11.33 17.33
CA LEU A 217 4.17 -12.12 18.29
C LEU A 217 3.39 -13.26 18.95
N THR A 218 2.07 -13.21 18.92
CA THR A 218 1.20 -14.20 19.58
C THR A 218 0.58 -15.20 18.61
N HIS A 219 0.68 -15.00 17.32
CA HIS A 219 0.10 -15.86 16.27
C HIS A 219 1.14 -16.33 15.28
#